data_718ba56795b7b23f03a392436b56b39c
#
_entry.id   718ba56795b7b23f03a392436b56b39c
#
_cell.length_a   1.000
_cell.length_b   1.000
_cell.length_c   1.000
_cell.angle_alpha   90.00
_cell.angle_beta   90.00
_cell.angle_gamma   90.00
#
_symmetry.space_group_name_H-M   'P 1'
#
loop_
_entity.id
_entity.type
_entity.pdbx_description
1 polymer ?
#
loop_
_entity_poly.entity_id
_entity_poly.type
_entity_poly.pdbx_seq_one_letter_code
_entity_poly.pdbx_strand_id
1 'polypeptide(L)'
;MPIFFQQDIDGDAKLGIWKIEEEEAFFLQSVVPQRAVRHPHKKLQHLAGRYLLKYLYPDFPVSLIRVADTRKPYLEDEAFHFSISHCGAFAAAIVSRKERVGVDIELFSPKVDRIKHKFLHASEMDMLPVLPEGHADYLALLTLLWSCKEAVYKWWSYGQVDFSEQIRLEPFEQG
;
A
#
# COMPACT_ATOMS: atom_id res chain seq x y z
N MET A 1 -11.36 -14.13 -12.50
CA MET A 1 -9.95 -13.84 -12.22
C MET A 1 -9.90 -12.62 -11.30
N PRO A 2 -9.26 -12.71 -10.17
CA PRO A 2 -9.37 -11.73 -9.10
C PRO A 2 -8.41 -10.53 -9.17
N ILE A 3 -7.68 -10.34 -10.31
CA ILE A 3 -7.01 -9.06 -10.53
C ILE A 3 -8.10 -7.98 -10.68
N PHE A 4 -8.16 -7.11 -9.70
CA PHE A 4 -9.17 -6.06 -9.63
C PHE A 4 -8.76 -4.84 -10.45
N PHE A 5 -7.47 -4.51 -10.43
CA PHE A 5 -6.88 -3.39 -11.18
C PHE A 5 -5.43 -3.69 -11.52
N GLN A 6 -4.99 -3.26 -12.69
CA GLN A 6 -3.59 -3.31 -13.11
C GLN A 6 -3.28 -2.12 -14.00
N GLN A 7 -2.09 -1.55 -13.81
CA GLN A 7 -1.59 -0.45 -14.63
C GLN A 7 -0.09 -0.60 -14.84
N ASP A 8 0.35 -0.41 -16.07
CA ASP A 8 1.76 -0.19 -16.41
C ASP A 8 2.06 1.32 -16.28
N ILE A 9 3.10 1.64 -15.52
CA ILE A 9 3.54 3.02 -15.27
C ILE A 9 4.90 3.20 -15.95
N ASP A 10 4.95 4.02 -16.98
CA ASP A 10 6.16 4.39 -17.73
C ASP A 10 7.03 3.22 -18.24
N GLY A 11 6.41 2.05 -18.44
CA GLY A 11 7.07 0.83 -18.92
C GLY A 11 8.03 0.15 -17.94
N ASP A 12 8.40 0.81 -16.84
CA ASP A 12 9.36 0.32 -15.86
C ASP A 12 8.74 -0.08 -14.53
N ALA A 13 7.54 0.39 -14.23
CA ALA A 13 6.81 0.06 -13.02
C ALA A 13 5.42 -0.50 -13.34
N LYS A 14 4.99 -1.46 -12.55
CA LYS A 14 3.65 -2.07 -12.64
C LYS A 14 2.95 -2.00 -11.30
N LEU A 15 1.73 -1.50 -11.31
CA LEU A 15 0.82 -1.47 -10.17
C LEU A 15 -0.26 -2.52 -10.36
N GLY A 16 -0.60 -3.25 -9.32
CA GLY A 16 -1.71 -4.18 -9.30
C GLY A 16 -2.49 -4.14 -7.99
N ILE A 17 -3.77 -4.39 -8.08
CA ILE A 17 -4.66 -4.63 -6.95
C ILE A 17 -5.34 -5.98 -7.15
N TRP A 18 -5.25 -6.83 -6.15
CA TRP A 18 -5.85 -8.16 -6.12
C TRP A 18 -7.00 -8.19 -5.12
N LYS A 19 -8.17 -8.63 -5.56
CA LYS A 19 -9.26 -8.96 -4.66
C LYS A 19 -9.09 -10.39 -4.19
N ILE A 20 -8.93 -10.57 -2.89
CA ILE A 20 -8.65 -11.87 -2.28
C ILE A 20 -9.96 -12.64 -2.17
N GLU A 21 -10.20 -13.54 -3.11
CA GLU A 21 -11.37 -14.43 -3.17
C GLU A 21 -10.94 -15.90 -3.08
N GLU A 22 -9.63 -16.17 -3.23
CA GLU A 22 -9.07 -17.51 -3.20
C GLU A 22 -8.73 -17.96 -1.79
N GLU A 23 -8.69 -19.28 -1.64
CA GLU A 23 -8.18 -19.94 -0.44
C GLU A 23 -6.64 -19.91 -0.41
N GLU A 24 -6.09 -20.16 0.76
CA GLU A 24 -4.65 -20.20 1.02
C GLU A 24 -3.90 -21.11 0.05
N ALA A 25 -4.47 -22.28 -0.26
CA ALA A 25 -3.87 -23.27 -1.14
C ALA A 25 -3.55 -22.73 -2.54
N PHE A 26 -4.33 -21.79 -3.05
CA PHE A 26 -4.07 -21.14 -4.33
C PHE A 26 -2.74 -20.38 -4.32
N PHE A 27 -2.53 -19.54 -3.31
CA PHE A 27 -1.33 -18.72 -3.21
C PHE A 27 -0.09 -19.56 -2.92
N LEU A 28 -0.23 -20.62 -2.13
CA LEU A 28 0.87 -21.52 -1.76
C LEU A 28 1.46 -22.31 -2.93
N GLN A 29 0.78 -22.40 -4.08
CA GLN A 29 1.34 -22.97 -5.30
C GLN A 29 2.50 -22.13 -5.86
N SER A 30 2.55 -20.85 -5.56
CA SER A 30 3.52 -19.89 -6.12
C SER A 30 4.33 -19.13 -5.10
N VAL A 31 3.90 -19.11 -3.84
CA VAL A 31 4.50 -18.35 -2.75
C VAL A 31 4.80 -19.26 -1.57
N VAL A 32 6.06 -19.33 -1.17
CA VAL A 32 6.46 -19.99 0.08
C VAL A 32 6.38 -18.99 1.24
N PRO A 33 5.62 -19.28 2.32
CA PRO A 33 5.57 -18.42 3.48
C PRO A 33 6.95 -18.29 4.14
N GLN A 34 7.44 -17.07 4.29
CA GLN A 34 8.74 -16.82 4.94
C GLN A 34 8.64 -16.65 6.45
N ARG A 35 7.43 -16.49 6.96
CA ARG A 35 7.15 -16.37 8.41
C ARG A 35 5.79 -16.96 8.74
N ALA A 36 5.64 -17.41 9.98
CA ALA A 36 4.35 -17.83 10.51
C ALA A 36 3.46 -16.61 10.78
N VAL A 37 2.30 -16.54 10.12
CA VAL A 37 1.25 -15.56 10.41
C VAL A 37 0.07 -16.32 11.00
N ARG A 38 -0.22 -16.08 12.28
CA ARG A 38 -1.24 -16.86 13.02
C ARG A 38 -2.68 -16.55 12.63
N HIS A 39 -2.96 -15.26 12.31
CA HIS A 39 -4.31 -14.83 11.99
C HIS A 39 -4.65 -15.20 10.53
N PRO A 40 -5.68 -16.02 10.25
CA PRO A 40 -5.96 -16.53 8.91
C PRO A 40 -6.10 -15.44 7.84
N HIS A 41 -6.91 -14.42 8.12
CA HIS A 41 -7.12 -13.30 7.19
C HIS A 41 -5.82 -12.54 6.88
N LYS A 42 -5.00 -12.24 7.90
CA LYS A 42 -3.69 -11.60 7.69
C LYS A 42 -2.72 -12.50 6.93
N LYS A 43 -2.85 -13.81 7.08
CA LYS A 43 -2.06 -14.77 6.32
C LYS A 43 -2.41 -14.71 4.83
N LEU A 44 -3.71 -14.70 4.50
CA LEU A 44 -4.17 -14.52 3.12
C LEU A 44 -3.70 -13.21 2.51
N GLN A 45 -3.86 -12.08 3.21
CA GLN A 45 -3.36 -10.78 2.78
C GLN A 45 -1.85 -10.81 2.48
N HIS A 46 -1.08 -11.44 3.38
CA HIS A 46 0.37 -11.56 3.23
C HIS A 46 0.77 -12.42 2.01
N LEU A 47 0.07 -13.52 1.78
CA LEU A 47 0.30 -14.38 0.62
C LEU A 47 -0.12 -13.71 -0.68
N ALA A 48 -1.29 -13.08 -0.70
CA ALA A 48 -1.81 -12.38 -1.87
C ALA A 48 -0.89 -11.22 -2.33
N GLY A 49 -0.37 -10.43 -1.38
CA GLY A 49 0.58 -9.37 -1.70
C GLY A 49 1.87 -9.90 -2.34
N ARG A 50 2.41 -11.03 -1.87
CA ARG A 50 3.59 -11.66 -2.47
C ARG A 50 3.31 -12.34 -3.79
N TYR A 51 2.16 -12.97 -3.91
CA TYR A 51 1.69 -13.54 -5.17
C TYR A 51 1.57 -12.44 -6.24
N LEU A 52 1.04 -11.29 -5.87
CA LEU A 52 0.86 -10.16 -6.78
C LEU A 52 2.20 -9.62 -7.32
N LEU A 53 3.27 -9.62 -6.52
CA LEU A 53 4.61 -9.27 -7.02
C LEU A 53 5.03 -10.18 -8.17
N LYS A 54 4.85 -11.49 -8.01
CA LYS A 54 5.17 -12.49 -9.04
C LYS A 54 4.21 -12.44 -10.22
N TYR A 55 2.96 -12.09 -9.99
CA TYR A 55 1.98 -11.87 -11.05
C TYR A 55 2.37 -10.68 -11.94
N LEU A 56 2.82 -9.57 -11.35
CA LEU A 56 3.26 -8.38 -12.08
C LEU A 56 4.59 -8.61 -12.82
N TYR A 57 5.52 -9.31 -12.19
CA TYR A 57 6.80 -9.71 -12.76
C TYR A 57 7.06 -11.19 -12.47
N PRO A 58 6.86 -12.09 -13.47
CA PRO A 58 7.02 -13.54 -13.27
C PRO A 58 8.37 -13.99 -12.74
N ASP A 59 9.43 -13.21 -13.01
CA ASP A 59 10.78 -13.44 -12.54
C ASP A 59 11.10 -12.77 -11.18
N PHE A 60 10.11 -12.16 -10.52
CA PHE A 60 10.31 -11.54 -9.22
C PHE A 60 10.71 -12.58 -8.16
N PRO A 61 11.86 -12.41 -7.47
CA PRO A 61 12.42 -13.42 -6.57
C PRO A 61 11.79 -13.37 -5.17
N VAL A 62 10.52 -13.77 -5.04
CA VAL A 62 9.75 -13.71 -3.78
C VAL A 62 10.47 -14.36 -2.61
N SER A 63 11.22 -15.46 -2.86
CA SER A 63 11.98 -16.19 -1.83
C SER A 63 13.13 -15.38 -1.24
N LEU A 64 13.63 -14.38 -1.96
CA LEU A 64 14.76 -13.54 -1.52
C LEU A 64 14.32 -12.28 -0.77
N ILE A 65 13.01 -12.05 -0.60
CA ILE A 65 12.50 -10.91 0.17
C ILE A 65 13.02 -11.00 1.60
N ARG A 66 13.68 -9.94 2.05
CA ARG A 66 14.04 -9.70 3.46
C ARG A 66 13.16 -8.61 4.06
N VAL A 67 13.22 -8.50 5.37
CA VAL A 67 12.45 -7.48 6.12
C VAL A 67 13.43 -6.68 6.95
N ALA A 68 13.47 -5.38 6.73
CA ALA A 68 14.29 -4.44 7.49
C ALA A 68 13.73 -4.24 8.92
N ASP A 69 14.51 -3.60 9.80
CA ASP A 69 14.08 -3.22 11.14
C ASP A 69 12.86 -2.28 11.14
N THR A 70 12.73 -1.48 10.10
CA THR A 70 11.55 -0.65 9.82
C THR A 70 10.31 -1.45 9.41
N ARG A 71 10.42 -2.78 9.35
CA ARG A 71 9.42 -3.75 8.85
C ARG A 71 9.12 -3.64 7.36
N LYS A 72 9.86 -2.83 6.61
CA LYS A 72 9.75 -2.78 5.16
C LYS A 72 10.38 -4.02 4.52
N PRO A 73 9.66 -4.70 3.60
CA PRO A 73 10.25 -5.75 2.78
C PRO A 73 11.14 -5.14 1.69
N TYR A 74 12.27 -5.80 1.39
CA TYR A 74 13.24 -5.36 0.38
C TYR A 74 14.01 -6.56 -0.21
N LEU A 75 14.74 -6.31 -1.30
CA LEU A 75 15.73 -7.24 -1.89
C LEU A 75 17.13 -6.67 -1.71
N GLU A 76 18.09 -7.50 -1.33
CA GLU A 76 19.48 -7.06 -1.07
C GLU A 76 20.21 -6.61 -2.34
N ASP A 77 19.91 -7.23 -3.47
CA ASP A 77 20.51 -6.94 -4.77
C ASP A 77 19.88 -5.74 -5.50
N GLU A 78 18.80 -5.18 -4.92
CA GLU A 78 18.02 -4.08 -5.51
C GLU A 78 17.56 -4.33 -6.97
N ALA A 79 17.52 -5.62 -7.40
CA ALA A 79 17.06 -5.97 -8.74
C ALA A 79 15.61 -5.53 -9.01
N PHE A 80 14.84 -5.37 -7.95
CA PHE A 80 13.51 -4.78 -7.97
C PHE A 80 13.30 -3.91 -6.72
N HIS A 81 12.69 -2.76 -6.94
CA HIS A 81 12.07 -1.96 -5.90
C HIS A 81 10.59 -2.27 -5.86
N PHE A 82 10.03 -2.45 -4.67
CA PHE A 82 8.63 -2.82 -4.56
C PHE A 82 8.01 -2.32 -3.25
N SER A 83 6.70 -2.21 -3.26
CA SER A 83 5.90 -1.91 -2.07
C SER A 83 4.63 -2.75 -2.10
N ILE A 84 4.16 -3.14 -0.91
CA ILE A 84 2.95 -3.93 -0.72
C ILE A 84 2.07 -3.23 0.32
N SER A 85 0.78 -3.21 0.07
CA SER A 85 -0.24 -2.82 1.04
C SER A 85 -1.42 -3.79 0.99
N HIS A 86 -2.21 -3.82 2.05
CA HIS A 86 -3.43 -4.63 2.10
C HIS A 86 -4.44 -4.04 3.07
N CYS A 87 -5.70 -4.02 2.66
CA CYS A 87 -6.82 -3.60 3.49
C CYS A 87 -8.07 -4.42 3.16
N GLY A 88 -8.79 -4.91 4.18
CA GLY A 88 -9.96 -5.77 3.98
C GLY A 88 -9.62 -6.98 3.10
N ALA A 89 -10.41 -7.21 2.07
CA ALA A 89 -10.22 -8.30 1.10
C ALA A 89 -9.32 -7.89 -0.09
N PHE A 90 -8.46 -6.89 0.04
CA PHE A 90 -7.60 -6.44 -1.04
C PHE A 90 -6.13 -6.47 -0.65
N ALA A 91 -5.30 -6.77 -1.65
CA ALA A 91 -3.86 -6.56 -1.61
C ALA A 91 -3.45 -5.70 -2.80
N ALA A 92 -2.58 -4.73 -2.57
CA ALA A 92 -1.97 -3.89 -3.60
C ALA A 92 -0.46 -4.11 -3.61
N ALA A 93 0.13 -4.09 -4.79
CA ALA A 93 1.57 -4.10 -4.97
C ALA A 93 1.97 -3.20 -6.13
N ILE A 94 3.09 -2.53 -5.96
CA ILE A 94 3.79 -1.84 -7.04
C ILE A 94 5.21 -2.36 -7.11
N VAL A 95 5.70 -2.58 -8.32
CA VAL A 95 7.04 -3.11 -8.59
C VAL A 95 7.69 -2.28 -9.68
N SER A 96 8.96 -1.90 -9.49
CA SER A 96 9.79 -1.24 -10.49
C SER A 96 11.17 -1.87 -10.53
N ARG A 97 11.81 -1.85 -11.71
CA ARG A 97 13.23 -2.29 -11.87
C ARG A 97 14.22 -1.15 -11.67
N LYS A 98 13.78 0.11 -11.67
CA LYS A 98 14.66 1.27 -11.67
C LYS A 98 14.47 2.17 -10.45
N GLU A 99 13.21 2.46 -10.13
CA GLU A 99 12.89 3.53 -9.19
C GLU A 99 12.26 2.98 -7.91
N ARG A 100 12.56 3.62 -6.80
CA ARG A 100 11.85 3.35 -5.55
C ARG A 100 10.37 3.64 -5.72
N VAL A 101 9.55 2.78 -5.15
CA VAL A 101 8.08 2.86 -5.25
C VAL A 101 7.41 2.71 -3.90
N GLY A 102 6.23 3.29 -3.78
CA GLY A 102 5.38 3.14 -2.60
C GLY A 102 3.93 2.99 -3.01
N VAL A 103 3.20 2.12 -2.35
CA VAL A 103 1.76 1.92 -2.56
C VAL A 103 1.06 1.78 -1.23
N ASP A 104 -0.12 2.36 -1.16
CA ASP A 104 -1.06 2.12 -0.08
C ASP A 104 -2.45 1.86 -0.62
N ILE A 105 -3.24 1.08 0.12
CA ILE A 105 -4.64 0.79 -0.16
C ILE A 105 -5.41 0.80 1.15
N GLU A 106 -6.50 1.56 1.19
CA GLU A 106 -7.35 1.70 2.36
C GLU A 106 -8.83 1.59 2.01
N LEU A 107 -9.62 1.08 2.94
CA LEU A 107 -11.06 1.14 2.87
C LEU A 107 -11.55 2.38 3.64
N PHE A 108 -12.58 3.03 3.13
CA PHE A 108 -13.21 4.15 3.82
C PHE A 108 -13.68 3.74 5.21
N SER A 109 -13.25 4.49 6.21
CA SER A 109 -13.56 4.17 7.60
C SER A 109 -13.63 5.44 8.45
N PRO A 110 -14.62 5.59 9.35
CA PRO A 110 -14.68 6.70 10.30
C PRO A 110 -13.46 6.78 11.24
N LYS A 111 -12.63 5.74 11.27
CA LYS A 111 -11.40 5.76 12.07
C LYS A 111 -10.41 6.81 11.59
N VAL A 112 -10.36 7.09 10.28
CA VAL A 112 -9.43 8.06 9.70
C VAL A 112 -9.68 9.46 10.24
N ASP A 113 -10.94 9.85 10.42
CA ASP A 113 -11.32 11.15 10.98
C ASP A 113 -10.82 11.33 12.43
N ARG A 114 -10.92 10.28 13.24
CA ARG A 114 -10.41 10.31 14.63
C ARG A 114 -8.91 10.51 14.74
N ILE A 115 -8.15 10.10 13.74
CA ILE A 115 -6.68 10.19 13.73
C ILE A 115 -6.13 11.29 12.84
N LYS A 116 -6.98 12.09 12.17
CA LYS A 116 -6.56 13.11 11.19
C LYS A 116 -5.50 14.06 11.74
N HIS A 117 -5.61 14.46 13.02
CA HIS A 117 -4.65 15.33 13.70
C HIS A 117 -3.23 14.71 13.85
N LYS A 118 -3.07 13.39 13.61
CA LYS A 118 -1.78 12.70 13.67
C LYS A 118 -1.05 12.70 12.33
N PHE A 119 -1.73 12.99 11.25
CA PHE A 119 -1.14 12.93 9.92
C PHE A 119 -1.36 14.18 9.07
N LEU A 120 -2.38 15.00 9.36
CA LEU A 120 -2.58 16.26 8.67
C LEU A 120 -1.90 17.41 9.40
N HIS A 121 -1.19 18.24 8.65
CA HIS A 121 -0.74 19.53 9.11
C HIS A 121 -1.90 20.53 9.15
N ALA A 122 -1.77 21.62 9.93
CA ALA A 122 -2.81 22.65 10.04
C ALA A 122 -3.25 23.20 8.67
N SER A 123 -2.30 23.48 7.78
CA SER A 123 -2.62 23.97 6.42
C SER A 123 -3.35 22.96 5.54
N GLU A 124 -3.21 21.66 5.80
CA GLU A 124 -3.93 20.61 5.08
C GLU A 124 -5.35 20.44 5.63
N MET A 125 -5.57 20.76 6.90
CA MET A 125 -6.91 20.82 7.49
C MET A 125 -7.79 21.87 6.80
N ASP A 126 -7.19 22.99 6.38
CA ASP A 126 -7.91 24.07 5.67
C ASP A 126 -8.35 23.66 4.24
N MET A 127 -7.77 22.59 3.69
CA MET A 127 -8.18 22.00 2.40
C MET A 127 -9.41 21.09 2.51
N LEU A 128 -9.79 20.70 3.73
CA LEU A 128 -10.92 19.80 3.91
C LEU A 128 -12.24 20.55 3.66
N PRO A 129 -13.17 19.95 2.92
CA PRO A 129 -14.48 20.56 2.68
C PRO A 129 -15.25 20.71 3.99
N VAL A 130 -16.00 21.79 4.09
CA VAL A 130 -16.95 22.01 5.21
C VAL A 130 -18.18 21.11 4.99
N LEU A 131 -18.04 19.85 5.37
CA LEU A 131 -19.10 18.84 5.28
C LEU A 131 -19.41 18.30 6.69
N PRO A 132 -20.64 17.79 6.91
CA PRO A 132 -20.98 17.16 8.16
C PRO A 132 -20.01 16.01 8.50
N GLU A 133 -19.71 15.87 9.79
CA GLU A 133 -18.89 14.76 10.28
C GLU A 133 -19.47 13.41 9.84
N GLY A 134 -18.62 12.55 9.31
CA GLY A 134 -19.04 11.25 8.77
C GLY A 134 -19.62 11.26 7.35
N HIS A 135 -19.68 12.43 6.68
CA HIS A 135 -20.08 12.47 5.29
C HIS A 135 -19.16 11.61 4.40
N ALA A 136 -19.73 10.88 3.45
CA ALA A 136 -18.99 9.91 2.63
C ALA A 136 -17.82 10.55 1.88
N ASP A 137 -18.03 11.71 1.24
CA ASP A 137 -16.98 12.42 0.48
C ASP A 137 -15.89 12.96 1.39
N TYR A 138 -16.25 13.42 2.58
CA TYR A 138 -15.27 13.84 3.59
C TYR A 138 -14.39 12.67 4.04
N LEU A 139 -14.99 11.53 4.34
CA LEU A 139 -14.22 10.32 4.72
C LEU A 139 -13.39 9.79 3.55
N ALA A 140 -13.90 9.89 2.32
CA ALA A 140 -13.15 9.50 1.13
C ALA A 140 -11.90 10.36 0.95
N LEU A 141 -12.02 11.69 1.06
CA LEU A 141 -10.90 12.60 0.97
C LEU A 141 -9.88 12.36 2.09
N LEU A 142 -10.33 12.25 3.34
CA LEU A 142 -9.42 11.93 4.46
C LEU A 142 -8.69 10.61 4.25
N THR A 143 -9.37 9.58 3.75
CA THR A 143 -8.76 8.29 3.46
C THR A 143 -7.75 8.40 2.33
N LEU A 144 -8.04 9.19 1.30
CA LEU A 144 -7.11 9.46 0.21
C LEU A 144 -5.84 10.16 0.72
N LEU A 145 -5.99 11.24 1.50
CA LEU A 145 -4.86 11.97 2.08
C LEU A 145 -3.99 11.07 2.97
N TRP A 146 -4.62 10.25 3.80
CA TRP A 146 -3.92 9.24 4.61
C TRP A 146 -3.13 8.26 3.74
N SER A 147 -3.80 7.66 2.75
CA SER A 147 -3.20 6.67 1.85
C SER A 147 -2.05 7.26 1.02
N CYS A 148 -2.17 8.51 0.54
CA CYS A 148 -1.08 9.23 -0.13
C CYS A 148 0.15 9.35 0.78
N LYS A 149 -0.02 9.78 2.03
CA LYS A 149 1.09 9.91 2.99
C LYS A 149 1.70 8.56 3.35
N GLU A 150 0.89 7.51 3.53
CA GLU A 150 1.38 6.13 3.73
C GLU A 150 2.17 5.62 2.52
N ALA A 151 1.74 5.92 1.29
CA ALA A 151 2.48 5.55 0.10
C ALA A 151 3.84 6.26 0.03
N VAL A 152 3.89 7.57 0.31
CA VAL A 152 5.13 8.34 0.42
C VAL A 152 6.04 7.81 1.51
N TYR A 153 5.51 7.48 2.68
CA TYR A 153 6.26 6.88 3.77
C TYR A 153 6.87 5.52 3.38
N LYS A 154 6.11 4.68 2.69
CA LYS A 154 6.60 3.40 2.17
C LYS A 154 7.67 3.57 1.08
N TRP A 155 7.55 4.60 0.25
CA TRP A 155 8.59 4.98 -0.70
C TRP A 155 9.87 5.45 0.01
N TRP A 156 9.75 6.31 1.02
CA TRP A 156 10.89 6.85 1.78
C TRP A 156 11.73 5.74 2.45
N SER A 157 11.10 4.79 3.15
CA SER A 157 11.70 3.55 3.65
C SER A 157 12.63 3.64 4.85
N TYR A 158 13.09 4.81 5.25
CA TYR A 158 14.08 4.97 6.33
C TYR A 158 13.46 5.10 7.73
N GLY A 159 12.14 5.07 7.84
CA GLY A 159 11.45 5.26 9.11
C GLY A 159 11.54 6.69 9.65
N GLN A 160 11.11 6.88 10.90
CA GLN A 160 11.24 8.14 11.66
C GLN A 160 10.71 9.39 10.92
N VAL A 161 9.50 9.29 10.35
CA VAL A 161 8.83 10.39 9.66
C VAL A 161 7.62 10.83 10.46
N ASP A 162 7.54 12.11 10.75
CA ASP A 162 6.32 12.74 11.22
C ASP A 162 5.43 13.07 10.02
N PHE A 163 4.26 12.42 9.96
CA PHE A 163 3.34 12.55 8.84
C PHE A 163 2.74 13.95 8.71
N SER A 164 2.55 14.64 9.83
CA SER A 164 1.98 15.99 9.84
C SER A 164 3.00 17.05 9.47
N GLU A 165 4.27 16.85 9.83
CA GLU A 165 5.31 17.87 9.66
C GLU A 165 6.18 17.67 8.40
N GLN A 166 6.46 16.41 8.04
CA GLN A 166 7.47 16.09 7.02
C GLN A 166 6.89 15.62 5.70
N ILE A 167 5.65 15.12 5.68
CA ILE A 167 4.95 14.76 4.43
C ILE A 167 3.82 15.77 4.22
N ARG A 168 4.02 16.72 3.32
CA ARG A 168 3.06 17.76 2.98
C ARG A 168 2.41 17.48 1.64
N LEU A 169 1.11 17.60 1.58
CA LEU A 169 0.33 17.49 0.35
C LEU A 169 -0.05 18.90 -0.11
N GLU A 170 0.25 19.19 -1.34
CA GLU A 170 -0.18 20.44 -2.00
C GLU A 170 -1.64 20.30 -2.44
N PRO A 171 -2.39 21.41 -2.52
CA PRO A 171 -3.73 21.40 -3.09
C PRO A 171 -3.71 20.82 -4.51
N PHE A 172 -4.63 19.95 -4.81
CA PHE A 172 -4.78 19.37 -6.14
C PHE A 172 -6.22 19.54 -6.63
N GLU A 173 -6.35 19.80 -7.93
CA GLU A 173 -7.66 19.81 -8.58
C GLU A 173 -8.09 18.39 -8.90
N GLN A 174 -9.31 18.05 -8.55
CA GLN A 174 -9.92 16.81 -9.01
C GLN A 174 -10.33 17.04 -10.48
N GLY A 175 -9.62 16.38 -11.37
CA GLY A 175 -9.91 16.38 -12.81
C GLY A 175 -11.14 15.53 -13.16
#